data_4a9736c31f8905b212a95bfb9d9eb437
#
_entry.id   4a9736c31f8905b212a95bfb9d9eb437
#
_cell.length_a   1.000
_cell.length_b   1.000
_cell.length_c   1.000
_cell.angle_alpha   90.00
_cell.angle_beta   90.00
_cell.angle_gamma   90.00
#
_symmetry.space_group_name_H-M   'P 1'
#
loop_
_entity.id
_entity.type
_entity.pdbx_description
1 polymer ?
#
loop_
_entity_poly.entity_id
_entity_poly.type
_entity_poly.pdbx_seq_one_letter_code
_entity_poly.pdbx_strand_id
1 'polypeptide(L)'
;RNLGIGSKLLELAEKEMRKMKKNRLYLGRDLLNYFPGLPIDLKNNAEWFEKRGFNQLGNTCDLIKIIKDKNCEKLLLRNNTYTFRLATLADKDGLLELMTKNWPGRWKEEMIEYFNNGGTGREYAIALDGNKICAFAKMGFPQTPEPLESYSLTWRNRFKSLGGIGPLGVDADYRKRNLGYDIVAFANNVLIDNNATEIIIDWTSLLDFYRKMGFEVFKSYLYMTKEF
;
A
#
# COMPACT_ATOMS: atom_id res chain seq x y z
N ARG A 1 -10.29 -19.36 -25.58
CA ARG A 1 -10.83 -19.79 -24.28
C ARG A 1 -11.04 -21.29 -24.26
N ASN A 2 -11.04 -21.92 -23.08
CA ASN A 2 -11.32 -23.36 -22.87
C ASN A 2 -10.30 -24.35 -23.48
N LEU A 3 -9.05 -23.92 -23.71
CA LEU A 3 -7.94 -24.77 -24.16
C LEU A 3 -7.14 -25.44 -23.04
N GLY A 4 -7.61 -25.37 -21.80
CA GLY A 4 -6.95 -25.94 -20.62
C GLY A 4 -5.68 -25.19 -20.15
N ILE A 5 -5.29 -24.10 -20.80
CA ILE A 5 -4.05 -23.36 -20.51
C ILE A 5 -4.00 -22.90 -19.06
N GLY A 6 -5.09 -22.29 -18.53
CA GLY A 6 -5.15 -21.83 -17.14
C GLY A 6 -5.00 -22.99 -16.15
N SER A 7 -5.62 -24.14 -16.42
CA SER A 7 -5.47 -25.35 -15.58
C SER A 7 -4.03 -25.84 -15.58
N LYS A 8 -3.36 -25.84 -16.74
CA LYS A 8 -1.97 -26.28 -16.86
C LYS A 8 -1.00 -25.33 -16.15
N LEU A 9 -1.23 -24.02 -16.25
CA LEU A 9 -0.43 -23.02 -15.54
C LEU A 9 -0.57 -23.16 -14.02
N LEU A 10 -1.79 -23.34 -13.52
CA LEU A 10 -2.03 -23.55 -12.10
C LEU A 10 -1.36 -24.84 -11.59
N GLU A 11 -1.50 -25.95 -12.34
CA GLU A 11 -0.84 -27.24 -12.03
C GLU A 11 0.69 -27.07 -11.92
N LEU A 12 1.30 -26.35 -12.85
CA LEU A 12 2.74 -26.07 -12.84
C LEU A 12 3.13 -25.22 -11.62
N ALA A 13 2.36 -24.16 -11.33
CA ALA A 13 2.60 -23.32 -10.14
C ALA A 13 2.50 -24.15 -8.86
N GLU A 14 1.46 -24.97 -8.70
CA GLU A 14 1.30 -25.84 -7.52
C GLU A 14 2.45 -26.85 -7.39
N LYS A 15 2.91 -27.41 -8.52
CA LYS A 15 4.05 -28.35 -8.53
C LYS A 15 5.34 -27.67 -8.03
N GLU A 16 5.61 -26.44 -8.49
CA GLU A 16 6.79 -25.68 -8.05
C GLU A 16 6.69 -25.32 -6.57
N MET A 17 5.52 -24.87 -6.09
CA MET A 17 5.29 -24.56 -4.68
C MET A 17 5.56 -25.78 -3.76
N ARG A 18 5.10 -26.99 -4.20
CA ARG A 18 5.38 -28.23 -3.46
C ARG A 18 6.88 -28.58 -3.45
N LYS A 19 7.60 -28.40 -4.57
CA LYS A 19 9.07 -28.58 -4.61
C LYS A 19 9.78 -27.63 -3.64
N MET A 20 9.30 -26.39 -3.52
CA MET A 20 9.81 -25.39 -2.59
C MET A 20 9.37 -25.65 -1.14
N LYS A 21 8.68 -26.76 -0.86
CA LYS A 21 8.10 -27.10 0.45
C LYS A 21 7.17 -26.01 1.00
N LYS A 22 6.47 -25.30 0.12
CA LYS A 22 5.42 -24.36 0.51
C LYS A 22 4.09 -25.10 0.58
N ASN A 23 3.29 -24.77 1.58
CA ASN A 23 2.01 -25.43 1.84
C ASN A 23 0.79 -24.56 1.56
N ARG A 24 1.02 -23.32 1.05
CA ARG A 24 -0.07 -22.38 0.81
C ARG A 24 0.23 -21.51 -0.42
N LEU A 25 -0.79 -21.31 -1.24
CA LEU A 25 -0.77 -20.43 -2.41
C LEU A 25 -1.85 -19.35 -2.25
N TYR A 26 -1.48 -18.10 -2.46
CA TYR A 26 -2.39 -16.97 -2.51
C TYR A 26 -2.57 -16.49 -3.95
N LEU A 27 -3.77 -16.05 -4.30
CA LEU A 27 -3.97 -15.32 -5.55
C LEU A 27 -3.60 -13.84 -5.31
N GLY A 28 -2.68 -13.34 -6.11
CA GLY A 28 -2.09 -12.03 -5.89
C GLY A 28 -1.05 -12.05 -4.79
N ARG A 29 -0.79 -10.89 -4.16
CA ARG A 29 0.23 -10.72 -3.12
C ARG A 29 1.65 -11.07 -3.60
N ASP A 30 1.91 -10.84 -4.88
CA ASP A 30 3.28 -10.92 -5.39
C ASP A 30 4.17 -9.84 -4.77
N LEU A 31 5.48 -9.98 -4.96
CA LEU A 31 6.46 -9.07 -4.38
C LEU A 31 6.24 -7.61 -4.80
N LEU A 32 5.83 -7.40 -6.04
CA LEU A 32 5.58 -6.07 -6.61
C LEU A 32 4.14 -5.58 -6.37
N ASN A 33 3.31 -6.38 -5.69
CA ASN A 33 1.93 -6.06 -5.32
C ASN A 33 1.06 -5.60 -6.51
N TYR A 34 1.27 -6.25 -7.67
CA TYR A 34 0.60 -5.88 -8.91
C TYR A 34 -0.93 -6.03 -8.83
N PHE A 35 -1.40 -7.16 -8.25
CA PHE A 35 -2.79 -7.37 -7.89
C PHE A 35 -2.89 -7.96 -6.48
N PRO A 36 -3.63 -7.33 -5.57
CA PRO A 36 -3.79 -7.84 -4.21
C PRO A 36 -4.75 -9.04 -4.09
N GLY A 37 -5.31 -9.50 -5.20
CA GLY A 37 -6.23 -10.62 -5.26
C GLY A 37 -6.85 -10.79 -6.65
N LEU A 38 -7.92 -11.59 -6.73
CA LEU A 38 -8.70 -11.73 -7.95
C LEU A 38 -9.64 -10.52 -8.12
N PRO A 39 -9.53 -9.74 -9.22
CA PRO A 39 -10.42 -8.60 -9.46
C PRO A 39 -11.91 -9.03 -9.47
N ILE A 40 -12.76 -8.29 -8.77
CA ILE A 40 -14.20 -8.60 -8.65
C ILE A 40 -14.91 -8.51 -10.01
N ASP A 41 -14.45 -7.66 -10.91
CA ASP A 41 -14.94 -7.58 -12.30
C ASP A 41 -14.85 -8.93 -13.03
N LEU A 42 -13.97 -9.81 -12.54
CA LEU A 42 -13.76 -11.17 -13.02
C LEU A 42 -14.37 -12.23 -12.09
N LYS A 43 -15.41 -11.87 -11.32
CA LYS A 43 -16.04 -12.75 -10.31
C LYS A 43 -16.41 -14.13 -10.80
N ASN A 44 -16.78 -14.28 -12.08
CA ASN A 44 -17.07 -15.59 -12.68
C ASN A 44 -15.83 -16.49 -12.69
N ASN A 45 -14.63 -15.94 -12.55
CA ASN A 45 -13.41 -16.71 -12.41
C ASN A 45 -13.20 -17.22 -10.96
N ALA A 46 -13.88 -16.66 -9.96
CA ALA A 46 -13.80 -17.15 -8.57
C ALA A 46 -14.25 -18.60 -8.49
N GLU A 47 -15.40 -18.96 -9.09
CA GLU A 47 -15.88 -20.33 -9.15
C GLU A 47 -14.87 -21.29 -9.81
N TRP A 48 -14.11 -20.80 -10.83
CA TRP A 48 -13.07 -21.59 -11.48
C TRP A 48 -11.94 -21.93 -10.49
N PHE A 49 -11.56 -21.00 -9.62
CA PHE A 49 -10.56 -21.21 -8.56
C PHE A 49 -11.13 -22.04 -7.41
N GLU A 50 -12.37 -21.80 -6.99
CA GLU A 50 -13.06 -22.57 -5.93
C GLU A 50 -13.15 -24.05 -6.28
N LYS A 51 -13.54 -24.39 -7.53
CA LYS A 51 -13.54 -25.77 -8.06
C LYS A 51 -12.16 -26.43 -8.07
N ARG A 52 -11.09 -25.66 -7.83
CA ARG A 52 -9.69 -26.13 -7.74
C ARG A 52 -9.12 -26.03 -6.33
N GLY A 53 -9.99 -25.85 -5.33
CA GLY A 53 -9.66 -25.89 -3.92
C GLY A 53 -9.19 -24.57 -3.33
N PHE A 54 -9.43 -23.45 -4.01
CA PHE A 54 -9.23 -22.14 -3.41
C PHE A 54 -10.43 -21.73 -2.54
N ASN A 55 -10.13 -21.13 -1.39
CA ASN A 55 -11.13 -20.57 -0.47
C ASN A 55 -10.99 -19.04 -0.45
N GLN A 56 -12.13 -18.35 -0.44
CA GLN A 56 -12.16 -16.91 -0.24
C GLN A 56 -11.93 -16.58 1.25
N LEU A 57 -10.95 -15.71 1.53
CA LEU A 57 -10.65 -15.24 2.89
C LEU A 57 -11.27 -13.87 3.20
N GLY A 58 -11.62 -13.10 2.19
CA GLY A 58 -12.17 -11.75 2.32
C GLY A 58 -12.00 -10.92 1.07
N ASN A 59 -12.19 -9.61 1.23
CA ASN A 59 -12.04 -8.62 0.17
C ASN A 59 -11.00 -7.59 0.56
N THR A 60 -10.36 -7.01 -0.47
CA THR A 60 -9.51 -5.84 -0.33
C THR A 60 -9.76 -4.88 -1.48
N CYS A 61 -9.40 -3.62 -1.31
CA CYS A 61 -9.67 -2.58 -2.30
C CYS A 61 -8.45 -1.70 -2.52
N ASP A 62 -8.36 -1.16 -3.73
CA ASP A 62 -7.60 0.05 -4.02
C ASP A 62 -8.58 1.22 -3.98
N LEU A 63 -8.17 2.31 -3.35
CA LEU A 63 -8.97 3.53 -3.21
C LEU A 63 -8.33 4.65 -4.01
N ILE A 64 -9.14 5.56 -4.52
CA ILE A 64 -8.69 6.74 -5.26
C ILE A 64 -9.32 8.01 -4.69
N LYS A 65 -8.56 9.08 -4.69
CA LYS A 65 -9.04 10.45 -4.51
C LYS A 65 -8.67 11.29 -5.72
N ILE A 66 -9.64 11.96 -6.32
CA ILE A 66 -9.45 12.82 -7.48
C ILE A 66 -9.35 14.27 -6.99
N ILE A 67 -8.28 14.96 -7.36
CA ILE A 67 -8.01 16.34 -6.96
C ILE A 67 -8.57 17.28 -8.01
N LYS A 68 -9.76 17.80 -7.74
CA LYS A 68 -10.45 18.76 -8.62
C LYS A 68 -9.98 20.19 -8.36
N ASP A 69 -9.82 20.54 -7.09
CA ASP A 69 -9.33 21.84 -6.63
C ASP A 69 -8.30 21.61 -5.51
N LYS A 70 -7.06 22.05 -5.72
CA LYS A 70 -5.97 21.87 -4.77
C LYS A 70 -6.27 22.44 -3.38
N ASN A 71 -6.97 23.57 -3.31
CA ASN A 71 -7.28 24.21 -2.03
C ASN A 71 -8.40 23.49 -1.28
N CYS A 72 -9.42 23.01 -2.00
CA CYS A 72 -10.56 22.32 -1.41
C CYS A 72 -10.24 20.88 -0.99
N GLU A 73 -9.24 20.24 -1.62
CA GLU A 73 -8.91 18.83 -1.37
C GLU A 73 -7.81 18.63 -0.32
N LYS A 74 -7.20 19.71 0.17
CA LYS A 74 -6.28 19.64 1.31
C LYS A 74 -7.05 19.34 2.59
N LEU A 75 -6.40 18.54 3.44
CA LEU A 75 -6.96 18.05 4.70
C LEU A 75 -6.33 18.79 5.89
N LEU A 76 -7.16 19.14 6.87
CA LEU A 76 -6.68 19.74 8.10
C LEU A 76 -6.10 18.65 9.03
N LEU A 77 -4.93 18.91 9.58
CA LEU A 77 -4.37 18.11 10.66
C LEU A 77 -5.17 18.37 11.95
N ARG A 78 -5.43 17.32 12.72
CA ARG A 78 -6.23 17.37 13.96
C ARG A 78 -5.39 17.56 15.20
N ASN A 79 -4.10 17.17 15.12
CA ASN A 79 -3.14 17.31 16.20
C ASN A 79 -2.16 18.44 15.92
N ASN A 80 -1.90 19.24 16.95
CA ASN A 80 -0.85 20.24 17.00
C ASN A 80 0.31 19.85 17.96
N THR A 81 0.22 18.67 18.57
CA THR A 81 1.23 18.17 19.52
C THR A 81 2.44 17.57 18.78
N TYR A 82 2.20 17.01 17.59
CA TYR A 82 3.23 16.30 16.82
C TYR A 82 3.75 17.15 15.67
N THR A 83 5.03 17.00 15.36
CA THR A 83 5.62 17.63 14.18
C THR A 83 5.51 16.69 12.99
N PHE A 84 5.00 17.20 11.86
CA PHE A 84 4.88 16.46 10.61
C PHE A 84 5.85 17.04 9.58
N ARG A 85 6.64 16.19 8.95
CA ARG A 85 7.56 16.57 7.87
C ARG A 85 7.89 15.39 6.98
N LEU A 86 8.55 15.66 5.86
CA LEU A 86 9.22 14.60 5.11
C LEU A 86 10.47 14.14 5.85
N ALA A 87 10.76 12.86 5.76
CA ALA A 87 12.00 12.32 6.28
C ALA A 87 13.19 12.75 5.42
N THR A 88 14.36 12.65 5.98
CA THR A 88 15.66 12.85 5.36
C THR A 88 16.52 11.62 5.57
N LEU A 89 17.70 11.58 4.98
CA LEU A 89 18.64 10.48 5.19
C LEU A 89 19.04 10.32 6.67
N ALA A 90 19.04 11.40 7.44
CA ALA A 90 19.33 11.38 8.88
C ALA A 90 18.25 10.64 9.70
N ASP A 91 17.05 10.46 9.16
CA ASP A 91 15.96 9.76 9.83
C ASP A 91 15.97 8.23 9.60
N LYS A 92 16.90 7.73 8.78
CA LYS A 92 16.99 6.31 8.39
C LYS A 92 16.95 5.38 9.60
N ASP A 93 17.79 5.63 10.58
CA ASP A 93 17.92 4.74 11.75
C ASP A 93 16.65 4.76 12.60
N GLY A 94 16.06 5.93 12.83
CA GLY A 94 14.79 6.06 13.55
C GLY A 94 13.60 5.41 12.83
N LEU A 95 13.56 5.48 11.51
CA LEU A 95 12.58 4.76 10.70
C LEU A 95 12.76 3.24 10.78
N LEU A 96 14.00 2.76 10.71
CA LEU A 96 14.30 1.32 10.84
C LEU A 96 14.00 0.80 12.26
N GLU A 97 14.24 1.60 13.30
CA GLU A 97 13.84 1.28 14.67
C GLU A 97 12.31 1.13 14.77
N LEU A 98 11.55 2.10 14.25
CA LEU A 98 10.10 2.06 14.21
C LEU A 98 9.58 0.80 13.50
N MET A 99 10.17 0.46 12.33
CA MET A 99 9.81 -0.73 11.56
C MET A 99 10.14 -2.02 12.30
N THR A 100 11.32 -2.09 12.90
CA THR A 100 11.76 -3.28 13.65
C THR A 100 10.85 -3.57 14.84
N LYS A 101 10.42 -2.51 15.53
CA LYS A 101 9.50 -2.61 16.67
C LYS A 101 8.10 -3.06 16.27
N ASN A 102 7.54 -2.50 15.19
CA ASN A 102 6.12 -2.63 14.90
C ASN A 102 5.80 -3.54 13.71
N TRP A 103 6.68 -3.60 12.70
CA TRP A 103 6.46 -4.34 11.45
C TRP A 103 7.75 -5.01 10.96
N PRO A 104 8.29 -6.01 11.70
CA PRO A 104 9.60 -6.65 11.41
C PRO A 104 9.53 -7.63 10.23
N GLY A 105 8.74 -7.34 9.21
CA GLY A 105 8.54 -8.17 8.02
C GLY A 105 8.73 -7.36 6.74
N ARG A 106 7.86 -7.60 5.76
CA ARG A 106 7.93 -7.01 4.42
C ARG A 106 8.18 -5.50 4.42
N TRP A 107 7.47 -4.72 5.23
CA TRP A 107 7.62 -3.26 5.25
C TRP A 107 9.00 -2.81 5.71
N LYS A 108 9.62 -3.55 6.64
CA LYS A 108 11.00 -3.28 7.06
C LYS A 108 11.97 -3.56 5.92
N GLU A 109 11.84 -4.70 5.23
CA GLU A 109 12.71 -5.06 4.11
C GLU A 109 12.56 -4.07 2.94
N GLU A 110 11.34 -3.68 2.59
CA GLU A 110 11.07 -2.65 1.59
C GLU A 110 11.72 -1.30 1.93
N MET A 111 11.76 -0.93 3.21
CA MET A 111 12.44 0.29 3.65
C MET A 111 13.96 0.17 3.55
N ILE A 112 14.52 -0.98 3.89
CA ILE A 112 15.96 -1.24 3.72
C ILE A 112 16.33 -1.16 2.24
N GLU A 113 15.56 -1.80 1.37
CA GLU A 113 15.77 -1.75 -0.09
C GLU A 113 15.64 -0.33 -0.64
N TYR A 114 14.65 0.45 -0.18
CA TYR A 114 14.50 1.84 -0.56
C TYR A 114 15.78 2.65 -0.31
N PHE A 115 16.35 2.56 0.89
CA PHE A 115 17.59 3.27 1.20
C PHE A 115 18.82 2.72 0.45
N ASN A 116 18.90 1.41 0.23
CA ASN A 116 19.97 0.77 -0.55
C ASN A 116 19.94 1.18 -2.03
N ASN A 117 18.76 1.50 -2.56
CA ASN A 117 18.57 2.00 -3.92
C ASN A 117 18.72 3.53 -4.04
N GLY A 118 19.27 4.19 -3.02
CA GLY A 118 19.58 5.64 -3.06
C GLY A 118 18.43 6.53 -2.58
N GLY A 119 17.43 5.96 -1.90
CA GLY A 119 16.36 6.74 -1.26
C GLY A 119 16.92 7.72 -0.24
N THR A 120 16.43 8.95 -0.27
CA THR A 120 16.90 10.05 0.61
C THR A 120 16.00 10.27 1.84
N GLY A 121 14.91 9.53 1.95
CA GLY A 121 13.86 9.73 2.95
C GLY A 121 12.66 10.54 2.44
N ARG A 122 12.80 11.28 1.34
CA ARG A 122 11.76 12.18 0.80
C ARG A 122 10.40 11.48 0.60
N GLU A 123 10.41 10.22 0.23
CA GLU A 123 9.20 9.41 0.02
C GLU A 123 8.55 8.92 1.30
N TYR A 124 9.04 9.33 2.48
CA TYR A 124 8.45 9.03 3.77
C TYR A 124 7.97 10.30 4.46
N ALA A 125 6.66 10.44 4.63
CA ALA A 125 6.08 11.36 5.60
C ALA A 125 6.25 10.76 7.00
N ILE A 126 6.68 11.57 7.98
CA ILE A 126 6.86 11.15 9.37
C ILE A 126 6.15 12.09 10.33
N ALA A 127 5.68 11.53 11.44
CA ALA A 127 5.23 12.29 12.60
C ALA A 127 6.19 12.07 13.76
N LEU A 128 6.55 13.15 14.45
CA LEU A 128 7.51 13.13 15.54
C LEU A 128 6.86 13.61 16.84
N ASP A 129 7.19 12.93 17.92
CA ASP A 129 7.02 13.38 19.32
C ASP A 129 8.42 13.78 19.84
N GLY A 130 8.69 15.08 19.89
CA GLY A 130 10.07 15.57 20.02
C GLY A 130 10.95 15.06 18.87
N ASN A 131 11.95 14.25 19.20
CA ASN A 131 12.86 13.64 18.22
C ASN A 131 12.48 12.20 17.84
N LYS A 132 11.45 11.62 18.46
CA LYS A 132 11.06 10.23 18.23
C LYS A 132 10.05 10.12 17.10
N ILE A 133 10.32 9.30 16.10
CA ILE A 133 9.37 9.00 15.04
C ILE A 133 8.28 8.08 15.60
N CYS A 134 7.02 8.52 15.52
CA CYS A 134 5.87 7.81 16.07
C CYS A 134 4.83 7.37 15.02
N ALA A 135 4.94 7.89 13.80
CA ALA A 135 4.16 7.42 12.66
C ALA A 135 4.88 7.69 11.34
N PHE A 136 4.54 6.95 10.32
CA PHE A 136 5.03 7.15 8.96
C PHE A 136 3.95 6.88 7.92
N ALA A 137 4.12 7.44 6.73
CA ALA A 137 3.46 7.02 5.50
C ALA A 137 4.45 7.08 4.35
N LYS A 138 4.68 5.96 3.66
CA LYS A 138 5.43 5.96 2.41
C LYS A 138 4.58 6.61 1.33
N MET A 139 5.17 7.43 0.50
CA MET A 139 4.51 8.12 -0.61
C MET A 139 5.20 7.78 -1.92
N GLY A 140 4.43 7.77 -3.00
CA GLY A 140 4.95 7.85 -4.35
C GLY A 140 4.54 9.20 -4.94
N PHE A 141 5.49 10.02 -5.32
CA PHE A 141 5.20 11.23 -6.08
C PHE A 141 5.00 10.89 -7.56
N PRO A 142 4.30 11.72 -8.33
CA PRO A 142 4.16 11.51 -9.77
C PRO A 142 5.51 11.33 -10.50
N GLN A 143 6.57 11.91 -9.97
CA GLN A 143 7.92 11.88 -10.53
C GLN A 143 8.90 10.96 -9.80
N THR A 144 8.46 10.24 -8.75
CA THR A 144 9.36 9.31 -8.05
C THR A 144 9.84 8.23 -9.02
N PRO A 145 11.17 8.05 -9.20
CA PRO A 145 11.68 7.04 -10.11
C PRO A 145 11.57 5.63 -9.51
N GLU A 146 11.52 4.62 -10.37
CA GLU A 146 11.76 3.25 -9.95
C GLU A 146 13.23 3.09 -9.50
N PRO A 147 13.53 2.27 -8.52
CA PRO A 147 12.66 1.43 -7.69
C PRO A 147 12.19 2.10 -6.39
N LEU A 148 12.28 3.42 -6.26
CA LEU A 148 11.97 4.15 -5.02
C LEU A 148 10.47 4.34 -4.79
N GLU A 149 9.67 4.15 -5.83
CA GLU A 149 8.23 4.37 -5.78
C GLU A 149 7.49 3.47 -4.78
N SER A 150 6.35 3.94 -4.37
CA SER A 150 5.40 3.13 -3.58
C SER A 150 4.66 2.14 -4.48
N TYR A 151 4.37 0.95 -3.98
CA TYR A 151 3.55 -0.04 -4.70
C TYR A 151 2.15 0.50 -5.04
N SER A 152 1.65 1.48 -4.29
CA SER A 152 0.41 2.19 -4.63
C SER A 152 0.45 2.88 -6.00
N LEU A 153 1.62 3.02 -6.62
CA LEU A 153 1.75 3.54 -7.98
C LEU A 153 1.61 2.49 -9.10
N THR A 154 1.20 1.27 -8.80
CA THR A 154 0.93 0.20 -9.81
C THR A 154 0.03 0.70 -10.95
N TRP A 155 -0.84 1.65 -10.69
CA TRP A 155 -1.75 2.26 -11.65
C TRP A 155 -1.18 3.48 -12.39
N ARG A 156 0.10 3.84 -12.19
CA ARG A 156 0.74 5.07 -12.72
C ARG A 156 0.42 5.31 -14.20
N ASN A 157 0.56 4.30 -15.04
CA ASN A 157 0.36 4.42 -16.48
C ASN A 157 -1.10 4.70 -16.91
N ARG A 158 -2.06 4.69 -15.99
CA ARG A 158 -3.47 4.99 -16.27
C ARG A 158 -3.86 6.42 -15.94
N PHE A 159 -2.99 7.17 -15.29
CA PHE A 159 -3.26 8.52 -14.82
C PHE A 159 -2.16 9.48 -15.26
N LYS A 160 -2.51 10.77 -15.37
CA LYS A 160 -1.57 11.78 -15.86
C LYS A 160 -0.54 12.16 -14.79
N SER A 161 -0.95 12.24 -13.54
CA SER A 161 -0.11 12.70 -12.43
C SER A 161 -0.50 12.01 -11.13
N LEU A 162 -0.25 10.67 -11.08
CA LEU A 162 -0.65 9.83 -9.96
C LEU A 162 0.30 9.99 -8.78
N GLY A 163 -0.26 10.29 -7.60
CA GLY A 163 0.38 10.10 -6.30
C GLY A 163 -0.09 8.81 -5.64
N GLY A 164 0.70 8.27 -4.74
CA GLY A 164 0.36 7.09 -3.96
C GLY A 164 0.69 7.27 -2.48
N ILE A 165 -0.11 6.65 -1.60
CA ILE A 165 0.13 6.60 -0.15
C ILE A 165 0.03 5.14 0.30
N GLY A 166 1.11 4.60 0.80
CA GLY A 166 1.21 3.25 1.36
C GLY A 166 2.60 2.64 1.19
N PRO A 167 3.03 1.81 2.13
CA PRO A 167 2.39 1.52 3.43
C PRO A 167 2.42 2.69 4.41
N LEU A 168 1.57 2.63 5.43
CA LEU A 168 1.55 3.59 6.51
C LEU A 168 1.31 2.91 7.86
N GLY A 169 1.81 3.52 8.93
CA GLY A 169 1.67 2.96 10.26
C GLY A 169 1.89 3.96 11.39
N VAL A 170 1.28 3.65 12.53
CA VAL A 170 1.44 4.38 13.80
C VAL A 170 2.00 3.43 14.83
N ASP A 171 3.07 3.83 15.51
CA ASP A 171 3.66 3.10 16.63
C ASP A 171 2.57 2.68 17.62
N ALA A 172 2.63 1.45 18.11
CA ALA A 172 1.63 0.87 19.00
C ALA A 172 1.34 1.75 20.22
N ASP A 173 2.37 2.42 20.78
CA ASP A 173 2.27 3.29 21.94
C ASP A 173 1.56 4.63 21.65
N TYR A 174 1.39 4.97 20.37
CA TYR A 174 0.81 6.23 19.90
C TYR A 174 -0.55 6.07 19.23
N ARG A 175 -1.11 4.86 19.22
CA ARG A 175 -2.43 4.59 18.64
C ARG A 175 -3.55 5.28 19.40
N LYS A 176 -4.72 5.41 18.78
CA LYS A 176 -5.94 6.05 19.31
C LYS A 176 -5.79 7.56 19.62
N ARG A 177 -4.79 8.22 19.02
CA ARG A 177 -4.52 9.67 19.15
C ARG A 177 -4.71 10.43 17.83
N ASN A 178 -5.50 9.91 16.90
CA ASN A 178 -5.76 10.43 15.54
C ASN A 178 -4.53 10.53 14.61
N LEU A 179 -3.34 10.08 15.05
CA LEU A 179 -2.11 10.14 14.22
C LEU A 179 -2.23 9.42 12.88
N GLY A 180 -3.02 8.33 12.81
CA GLY A 180 -3.25 7.65 11.53
C GLY A 180 -3.96 8.55 10.52
N TYR A 181 -4.94 9.36 10.96
CA TYR A 181 -5.59 10.35 10.11
C TYR A 181 -4.60 11.45 9.69
N ASP A 182 -3.88 12.00 10.64
CA ASP A 182 -3.01 13.15 10.40
C ASP A 182 -1.83 12.83 9.49
N ILE A 183 -1.24 11.63 9.61
CA ILE A 183 -0.14 11.25 8.71
C ILE A 183 -0.63 11.07 7.26
N VAL A 184 -1.84 10.54 7.05
CA VAL A 184 -2.47 10.47 5.72
C VAL A 184 -2.83 11.87 5.22
N ALA A 185 -3.39 12.74 6.08
CA ALA A 185 -3.73 14.10 5.72
C ALA A 185 -2.48 14.91 5.31
N PHE A 186 -1.38 14.75 6.06
CA PHE A 186 -0.11 15.38 5.71
C PHE A 186 0.42 14.86 4.36
N ALA A 187 0.47 13.54 4.16
CA ALA A 187 0.91 12.92 2.90
C ALA A 187 0.03 13.36 1.72
N ASN A 188 -1.31 13.39 1.89
CA ASN A 188 -2.25 13.91 0.89
C ASN A 188 -1.90 15.34 0.48
N ASN A 189 -1.67 16.23 1.44
CA ASN A 189 -1.38 17.64 1.18
C ASN A 189 -0.04 17.81 0.45
N VAL A 190 0.98 17.07 0.89
CA VAL A 190 2.30 17.06 0.21
C VAL A 190 2.19 16.60 -1.23
N LEU A 191 1.40 15.54 -1.53
CA LEU A 191 1.21 15.06 -2.89
C LEU A 191 0.47 16.08 -3.76
N ILE A 192 -0.55 16.76 -3.21
CA ILE A 192 -1.26 17.84 -3.91
C ILE A 192 -0.32 19.00 -4.24
N ASP A 193 0.54 19.40 -3.29
CA ASP A 193 1.55 20.44 -3.50
C ASP A 193 2.61 20.05 -4.54
N ASN A 194 2.83 18.74 -4.72
CA ASN A 194 3.70 18.18 -5.75
C ASN A 194 2.94 17.78 -7.04
N ASN A 195 1.79 18.39 -7.29
CA ASN A 195 0.99 18.30 -8.52
C ASN A 195 0.35 16.93 -8.78
N ALA A 196 0.10 16.11 -7.78
CA ALA A 196 -0.76 14.94 -7.95
C ALA A 196 -2.17 15.40 -8.31
N THR A 197 -2.74 14.81 -9.35
CA THR A 197 -4.13 15.01 -9.79
C THR A 197 -5.03 13.88 -9.33
N GLU A 198 -4.46 12.74 -9.06
CA GLU A 198 -5.08 11.59 -8.40
C GLU A 198 -4.16 11.04 -7.33
N ILE A 199 -4.74 10.55 -6.24
CA ILE A 199 -3.98 9.88 -5.17
C ILE A 199 -4.60 8.50 -4.94
N ILE A 200 -3.78 7.44 -5.00
CA ILE A 200 -4.19 6.06 -4.74
C ILE A 200 -3.69 5.61 -3.37
N ILE A 201 -4.54 4.83 -2.69
CA ILE A 201 -4.19 3.99 -1.55
C ILE A 201 -4.52 2.56 -1.98
N ASP A 202 -3.50 1.73 -2.06
CA ASP A 202 -3.64 0.35 -2.47
C ASP A 202 -3.95 -0.59 -1.29
N TRP A 203 -4.51 -1.75 -1.65
CA TRP A 203 -4.61 -2.92 -0.80
C TRP A 203 -5.10 -2.65 0.64
N THR A 204 -6.24 -2.04 0.78
CA THR A 204 -6.83 -1.75 2.08
C THR A 204 -8.21 -2.38 2.26
N SER A 205 -8.55 -2.66 3.52
CA SER A 205 -9.92 -2.98 3.97
C SER A 205 -10.52 -1.86 4.84
N LEU A 206 -9.77 -0.77 5.09
CA LEU A 206 -10.15 0.32 6.00
C LEU A 206 -10.99 1.39 5.29
N LEU A 207 -12.05 0.99 4.59
CA LEU A 207 -12.85 1.86 3.73
C LEU A 207 -13.39 3.09 4.46
N ASP A 208 -14.02 2.89 5.62
CA ASP A 208 -14.65 3.98 6.38
C ASP A 208 -13.63 4.97 6.96
N PHE A 209 -12.41 4.51 7.18
CA PHE A 209 -11.32 5.37 7.62
C PHE A 209 -10.93 6.34 6.51
N TYR A 210 -10.68 5.84 5.31
CA TYR A 210 -10.22 6.65 4.17
C TYR A 210 -11.33 7.47 3.52
N ARG A 211 -12.59 7.03 3.57
CA ARG A 211 -13.74 7.81 3.09
C ARG A 211 -13.86 9.16 3.79
N LYS A 212 -13.50 9.25 5.07
CA LYS A 212 -13.46 10.51 5.83
C LYS A 212 -12.47 11.54 5.27
N MET A 213 -11.59 11.10 4.38
CA MET A 213 -10.56 11.92 3.70
C MET A 213 -10.82 12.08 2.20
N GLY A 214 -12.01 11.66 1.74
CA GLY A 214 -12.43 11.81 0.34
C GLY A 214 -11.93 10.72 -0.60
N PHE A 215 -11.42 9.60 -0.08
CA PHE A 215 -11.08 8.44 -0.90
C PHE A 215 -12.29 7.57 -1.16
N GLU A 216 -12.42 7.10 -2.40
CA GLU A 216 -13.49 6.18 -2.83
C GLU A 216 -12.90 4.90 -3.41
N VAL A 217 -13.71 3.84 -3.46
CA VAL A 217 -13.29 2.56 -4.01
C VAL A 217 -13.03 2.70 -5.52
N PHE A 218 -11.81 2.40 -5.94
CA PHE A 218 -11.39 2.38 -7.34
C PHE A 218 -11.45 0.97 -7.92
N LYS A 219 -10.88 -0.01 -7.21
CA LYS A 219 -10.89 -1.43 -7.55
C LYS A 219 -11.14 -2.28 -6.32
N SER A 220 -11.79 -3.42 -6.52
CA SER A 220 -12.03 -4.39 -5.45
C SER A 220 -11.54 -5.78 -5.89
N TYR A 221 -11.05 -6.55 -4.92
CA TYR A 221 -10.46 -7.85 -5.16
C TYR A 221 -10.97 -8.88 -4.15
N LEU A 222 -11.15 -10.12 -4.63
CA LEU A 222 -11.35 -11.29 -3.78
C LEU A 222 -9.99 -11.82 -3.32
N TYR A 223 -9.83 -11.93 -2.02
CA TYR A 223 -8.64 -12.51 -1.44
C TYR A 223 -8.82 -14.00 -1.28
N MET A 224 -8.10 -14.79 -2.08
CA MET A 224 -8.28 -16.23 -2.16
C MET A 224 -6.99 -16.98 -1.85
N THR A 225 -7.11 -18.15 -1.22
CA THR A 225 -5.98 -19.02 -0.88
C THR A 225 -6.32 -20.47 -1.10
N LYS A 226 -5.28 -21.27 -1.36
CA LYS A 226 -5.33 -22.73 -1.37
C LYS A 226 -4.22 -23.28 -0.50
N GLU A 227 -4.54 -24.26 0.33
CA GLU A 227 -3.58 -25.08 1.08
C GLU A 227 -3.36 -26.43 0.40
N PHE A 228 -2.16 -27.04 0.59
CA PHE A 228 -1.78 -28.32 -0.04
C PHE A 228 -1.48 -29.38 1.01
#